data_ffdd156bc1c44a8cbf2a74319002054f
#
_entry.id   ffdd156bc1c44a8cbf2a74319002054f
#
_cell.length_a   1.000
_cell.length_b   1.000
_cell.length_c   1.000
_cell.angle_alpha   90.00
_cell.angle_beta   90.00
_cell.angle_gamma   90.00
#
_symmetry.space_group_name_H-M   'P 1'
#
loop_
_entity.id
_entity.type
_entity.pdbx_description
1 polymer ?
#
loop_
_entity_poly.entity_id
_entity_poly.type
_entity_poly.pdbx_seq_one_letter_code
_entity_poly.pdbx_strand_id
1 'polypeptide(L)'
;MTDFLELDTAGPVLIVGGYGTVGTALTRLAAAEWPLLITGRNPERGSHLTSSSVPGEQRKVSVQKVSVQKWDLNQAEPFAAKVRAVISTVNDPHDRVLRAAVTAGIPYVDVTRWTSRVTRALTLATLLRPTAPVSLSSGWMGGVTNIVAAALAQDVGGGDKIDVAIRYDINDQAGADSVDFMDRLGLDFEVRKGGQAAVVRPLTDTRWVDIAGHRTKVARLDTPEQFTMPLTLGAGSVSTRIGFSSNASTTALLAARAVGLFRWGSGARWAPLRRSFLYSPGSGGTAHIRIDVKGPAGTRTAVISDPQGQAHLTALGGLMGLRSVLAEGTGPGVTFPESTPDPASRLAELESHGVTILRS
;
A
#
# COMPACT_ATOMS: atom_id res chain seq x y z
N MET A 1 10.62 11.65 24.36
CA MET A 1 9.64 12.73 24.12
C MET A 1 8.47 12.12 23.37
N THR A 2 7.26 12.40 23.75
CA THR A 2 6.06 11.77 23.23
C THR A 2 5.32 12.75 22.34
N ASP A 3 4.84 12.32 21.17
CA ASP A 3 3.94 13.11 20.33
C ASP A 3 2.59 13.25 21.02
N PHE A 4 1.93 14.39 20.86
CA PHE A 4 0.66 14.71 21.50
C PHE A 4 -0.43 14.83 20.44
N LEU A 5 -1.02 13.71 20.06
CA LEU A 5 -2.22 13.69 19.25
C LEU A 5 -3.47 13.63 20.14
N GLU A 6 -4.50 14.39 19.78
CA GLU A 6 -5.79 14.42 20.47
C GLU A 6 -6.89 14.13 19.44
N LEU A 7 -7.85 13.27 19.81
CA LEU A 7 -9.00 12.98 18.97
C LEU A 7 -9.94 14.20 18.93
N ASP A 8 -10.19 14.68 17.72
CA ASP A 8 -11.23 15.68 17.42
C ASP A 8 -12.06 15.19 16.24
N THR A 9 -13.26 14.70 16.50
CA THR A 9 -14.15 14.13 15.48
C THR A 9 -14.63 15.15 14.43
N ALA A 10 -14.54 16.44 14.72
CA ALA A 10 -14.79 17.53 13.78
C ALA A 10 -13.49 18.06 13.12
N GLY A 11 -12.33 17.64 13.62
CA GLY A 11 -11.02 18.05 13.16
C GLY A 11 -10.62 17.51 11.78
N PRO A 12 -9.43 17.88 11.29
CA PRO A 12 -8.92 17.41 10.01
C PRO A 12 -8.47 15.94 10.07
N VAL A 13 -8.38 15.28 8.90
CA VAL A 13 -7.58 14.07 8.73
C VAL A 13 -6.11 14.45 8.62
N LEU A 14 -5.26 13.82 9.41
CA LEU A 14 -3.82 14.00 9.36
C LEU A 14 -3.20 13.04 8.34
N ILE A 15 -2.57 13.59 7.30
CA ILE A 15 -1.82 12.80 6.29
C ILE A 15 -0.33 13.00 6.53
N VAL A 16 0.33 11.99 7.09
CA VAL A 16 1.78 12.01 7.30
C VAL A 16 2.48 11.65 5.99
N GLY A 17 3.28 12.60 5.47
CA GLY A 17 3.86 12.51 4.13
C GLY A 17 2.95 13.03 3.01
N GLY A 18 1.98 13.89 3.33
CA GLY A 18 0.90 14.33 2.44
C GLY A 18 1.33 15.06 1.16
N TYR A 19 2.58 15.46 1.01
CA TYR A 19 3.15 16.04 -0.21
C TYR A 19 4.26 15.18 -0.86
N GLY A 20 4.37 13.90 -0.45
CA GLY A 20 5.14 12.88 -1.18
C GLY A 20 4.39 12.40 -2.43
N THR A 21 4.94 11.46 -3.18
CA THR A 21 4.33 10.91 -4.40
C THR A 21 2.91 10.37 -4.15
N VAL A 22 2.76 9.44 -3.24
CA VAL A 22 1.46 8.88 -2.83
C VAL A 22 0.63 9.92 -2.06
N GLY A 23 1.26 10.65 -1.12
CA GLY A 23 0.59 11.63 -0.28
C GLY A 23 -0.07 12.75 -1.07
N THR A 24 0.54 13.23 -2.16
CA THR A 24 -0.06 14.24 -3.03
C THR A 24 -1.33 13.74 -3.71
N ALA A 25 -1.31 12.51 -4.24
CA ALA A 25 -2.49 11.90 -4.84
C ALA A 25 -3.61 11.71 -3.79
N LEU A 26 -3.27 11.17 -2.61
CA LEU A 26 -4.20 11.00 -1.51
C LEU A 26 -4.78 12.32 -0.99
N THR A 27 -3.94 13.35 -0.85
CA THR A 27 -4.39 14.69 -0.41
C THR A 27 -5.43 15.26 -1.37
N ARG A 28 -5.22 15.13 -2.69
CA ARG A 28 -6.19 15.58 -3.70
C ARG A 28 -7.52 14.83 -3.62
N LEU A 29 -7.47 13.51 -3.44
CA LEU A 29 -8.67 12.67 -3.30
C LEU A 29 -9.42 12.97 -2.00
N ALA A 30 -8.73 12.99 -0.87
CA ALA A 30 -9.32 13.12 0.45
C ALA A 30 -9.83 14.55 0.75
N ALA A 31 -9.28 15.59 0.09
CA ALA A 31 -9.72 16.98 0.22
C ALA A 31 -11.17 17.22 -0.26
N ALA A 32 -11.73 16.30 -1.04
CA ALA A 32 -13.15 16.34 -1.42
C ALA A 32 -14.09 15.98 -0.25
N GLU A 33 -13.58 15.30 0.78
CA GLU A 33 -14.40 14.74 1.86
C GLU A 33 -14.11 15.35 3.22
N TRP A 34 -12.84 15.69 3.50
CA TRP A 34 -12.44 16.14 4.83
C TRP A 34 -11.50 17.36 4.79
N PRO A 35 -11.54 18.22 5.82
CA PRO A 35 -10.42 19.11 6.10
C PRO A 35 -9.14 18.28 6.31
N LEU A 36 -8.02 18.74 5.81
CA LEU A 36 -6.74 18.00 5.85
C LEU A 36 -5.67 18.78 6.59
N LEU A 37 -4.88 18.07 7.39
CA LEU A 37 -3.60 18.49 7.92
C LEU A 37 -2.54 17.60 7.29
N ILE A 38 -1.69 18.14 6.42
CA ILE A 38 -0.63 17.39 5.78
C ILE A 38 0.72 17.69 6.42
N THR A 39 1.55 16.67 6.62
CA THR A 39 2.84 16.84 7.29
C THR A 39 3.97 16.17 6.52
N GLY A 40 5.19 16.58 6.86
CA GLY A 40 6.45 16.02 6.41
C GLY A 40 7.64 16.90 6.81
N ARG A 41 8.82 16.61 6.28
CA ARG A 41 10.09 17.25 6.67
C ARG A 41 10.21 18.69 6.20
N ASN A 42 9.72 19.01 5.02
CA ASN A 42 9.87 20.30 4.33
C ASN A 42 8.49 20.86 3.95
N PRO A 43 7.83 21.62 4.84
CA PRO A 43 6.45 22.09 4.64
C PRO A 43 6.27 22.98 3.40
N GLU A 44 7.32 23.70 2.96
CA GLU A 44 7.25 24.53 1.75
C GLU A 44 6.88 23.72 0.49
N ARG A 45 7.27 22.44 0.45
CA ARG A 45 6.93 21.54 -0.66
C ARG A 45 5.43 21.19 -0.73
N GLY A 46 4.69 21.42 0.35
CA GLY A 46 3.25 21.19 0.43
C GLY A 46 2.40 22.44 0.11
N SER A 47 3.00 23.62 -0.02
CA SER A 47 2.29 24.88 -0.18
C SER A 47 1.36 24.92 -1.40
N HIS A 48 1.73 24.25 -2.50
CA HIS A 48 0.90 24.18 -3.71
C HIS A 48 -0.41 23.39 -3.51
N LEU A 49 -0.54 22.59 -2.44
CA LEU A 49 -1.76 21.84 -2.11
C LEU A 49 -2.72 22.64 -1.23
N THR A 50 -2.28 23.78 -0.67
CA THR A 50 -3.12 24.64 0.17
C THR A 50 -3.98 25.65 -0.62
N SER A 51 -3.61 25.90 -1.87
CA SER A 51 -4.34 26.84 -2.73
C SER A 51 -5.51 26.13 -3.44
N SER A 52 -6.69 26.66 -3.26
CA SER A 52 -8.01 26.14 -3.72
C SER A 52 -8.25 26.21 -5.23
N SER A 53 -7.26 25.99 -6.06
CA SER A 53 -7.43 25.98 -7.51
C SER A 53 -6.85 24.70 -8.10
N VAL A 54 -7.70 23.68 -8.29
CA VAL A 54 -7.42 22.59 -9.23
C VAL A 54 -7.68 23.16 -10.64
N PRO A 55 -6.66 23.37 -11.49
CA PRO A 55 -6.88 23.78 -12.87
C PRO A 55 -7.53 22.63 -13.63
N GLY A 56 -8.73 22.83 -14.19
CA GLY A 56 -9.30 21.94 -15.20
C GLY A 56 -10.65 21.27 -14.89
N GLU A 57 -11.24 21.36 -13.70
CA GLU A 57 -12.58 20.81 -13.47
C GLU A 57 -13.61 21.90 -13.23
N GLN A 58 -14.58 22.01 -14.15
CA GLN A 58 -15.75 22.91 -14.08
C GLN A 58 -16.83 22.43 -13.08
N ARG A 59 -16.53 21.52 -12.17
CA ARG A 59 -17.43 21.18 -11.06
C ARG A 59 -17.00 21.93 -9.81
N LYS A 60 -17.87 22.78 -9.29
CA LYS A 60 -17.78 23.40 -7.96
C LYS A 60 -17.92 22.32 -6.87
N VAL A 61 -16.89 21.48 -6.71
CA VAL A 61 -16.72 20.71 -5.47
C VAL A 61 -16.08 21.67 -4.48
N SER A 62 -16.71 21.89 -3.33
CA SER A 62 -16.11 22.69 -2.27
C SER A 62 -14.91 21.92 -1.72
N VAL A 63 -13.72 22.27 -2.17
CA VAL A 63 -12.47 21.68 -1.64
C VAL A 63 -12.34 22.09 -0.19
N GLN A 64 -12.21 21.11 0.70
CA GLN A 64 -12.02 21.34 2.13
C GLN A 64 -10.64 21.97 2.38
N LYS A 65 -10.52 22.68 3.50
CA LYS A 65 -9.27 23.39 3.86
C LYS A 65 -8.11 22.40 4.04
N VAL A 66 -7.01 22.61 3.29
CA VAL A 66 -5.75 21.89 3.48
C VAL A 66 -4.78 22.80 4.22
N SER A 67 -4.21 22.32 5.32
CA SER A 67 -3.16 22.99 6.09
C SER A 67 -1.89 22.15 6.10
N VAL A 68 -0.73 22.80 6.20
CA VAL A 68 0.59 22.14 6.17
C VAL A 68 1.33 22.43 7.47
N GLN A 69 1.93 21.40 8.08
CA GLN A 69 2.81 21.53 9.23
C GLN A 69 4.07 20.69 9.07
N LYS A 70 5.13 21.06 9.78
CA LYS A 70 6.35 20.24 9.85
C LYS A 70 6.18 19.12 10.86
N TRP A 71 6.46 17.88 10.42
CA TRP A 71 6.69 16.74 11.30
C TRP A 71 7.79 15.87 10.69
N ASP A 72 8.97 15.89 11.27
CA ASP A 72 10.08 15.05 10.85
C ASP A 72 10.20 13.84 11.78
N LEU A 73 9.87 12.67 11.27
CA LEU A 73 9.87 11.42 12.05
C LEU A 73 11.29 11.00 12.49
N ASN A 74 12.34 11.54 11.87
CA ASN A 74 13.73 11.26 12.23
C ASN A 74 14.25 12.18 13.35
N GLN A 75 13.50 13.23 13.70
CA GLN A 75 13.86 14.16 14.77
C GLN A 75 13.07 13.85 16.03
N ALA A 76 13.69 14.04 17.18
CA ALA A 76 13.05 13.81 18.49
C ALA A 76 12.03 14.90 18.86
N GLU A 77 11.92 15.97 18.05
CA GLU A 77 10.97 17.07 18.30
C GLU A 77 9.53 16.54 18.33
N PRO A 78 8.77 16.82 19.43
CA PRO A 78 7.41 16.35 19.55
C PRO A 78 6.48 17.08 18.58
N PHE A 79 5.49 16.36 18.07
CA PHE A 79 4.44 16.91 17.24
C PHE A 79 3.13 16.91 18.01
N ALA A 80 2.34 17.97 17.84
CA ALA A 80 1.04 18.11 18.48
C ALA A 80 -0.04 18.51 17.46
N ALA A 81 -1.18 17.80 17.48
CA ALA A 81 -2.34 18.14 16.65
C ALA A 81 -3.63 17.53 17.20
N LYS A 82 -4.76 18.19 16.90
CA LYS A 82 -6.12 17.66 17.11
C LYS A 82 -6.67 17.19 15.78
N VAL A 83 -7.01 15.91 15.67
CA VAL A 83 -7.32 15.27 14.38
C VAL A 83 -8.40 14.19 14.54
N ARG A 84 -9.20 13.95 13.48
CA ARG A 84 -10.24 12.91 13.47
C ARG A 84 -9.70 11.52 13.10
N ALA A 85 -8.65 11.46 12.31
CA ALA A 85 -7.97 10.23 11.90
C ALA A 85 -6.55 10.54 11.46
N VAL A 86 -5.70 9.53 11.43
CA VAL A 86 -4.32 9.61 10.95
C VAL A 86 -4.13 8.60 9.84
N ILE A 87 -3.52 9.02 8.72
CA ILE A 87 -3.02 8.13 7.69
C ILE A 87 -1.53 8.35 7.43
N SER A 88 -0.74 7.28 7.45
CA SER A 88 0.69 7.32 7.17
C SER A 88 0.97 6.86 5.75
N THR A 89 1.60 7.74 4.96
CA THR A 89 2.07 7.46 3.58
C THR A 89 3.58 7.42 3.49
N VAL A 90 4.27 7.30 4.62
CA VAL A 90 5.73 7.29 4.71
C VAL A 90 6.25 6.07 5.43
N ASN A 91 7.50 5.72 5.14
CA ASN A 91 8.22 4.75 5.94
C ASN A 91 8.48 5.32 7.34
N ASP A 92 7.85 4.70 8.35
CA ASP A 92 8.03 5.02 9.78
C ASP A 92 8.78 3.86 10.45
N PRO A 93 10.13 3.87 10.47
CA PRO A 93 10.93 2.74 10.92
C PRO A 93 10.76 2.44 12.41
N HIS A 94 10.27 3.39 13.19
CA HIS A 94 10.08 3.28 14.63
C HIS A 94 8.61 3.14 15.05
N ASP A 95 7.68 3.07 14.09
CA ASP A 95 6.22 3.05 14.32
C ASP A 95 5.75 4.23 15.18
N ARG A 96 6.39 5.39 15.04
CA ARG A 96 6.13 6.59 15.83
C ARG A 96 4.71 7.10 15.61
N VAL A 97 4.28 7.15 14.34
CA VAL A 97 2.92 7.59 13.96
C VAL A 97 1.86 6.63 14.46
N LEU A 98 2.07 5.32 14.25
CA LEU A 98 1.18 4.28 14.74
C LEU A 98 1.03 4.34 16.26
N ARG A 99 2.15 4.45 17.00
CA ARG A 99 2.11 4.57 18.47
C ARG A 99 1.33 5.79 18.91
N ALA A 100 1.62 6.96 18.34
CA ALA A 100 0.96 8.20 18.70
C ALA A 100 -0.57 8.12 18.47
N ALA A 101 -1.01 7.62 17.31
CA ALA A 101 -2.42 7.50 16.98
C ALA A 101 -3.14 6.48 17.88
N VAL A 102 -2.59 5.27 18.03
CA VAL A 102 -3.23 4.19 18.83
C VAL A 102 -3.29 4.58 20.31
N THR A 103 -2.24 5.17 20.86
CA THR A 103 -2.22 5.59 22.27
C THR A 103 -3.23 6.71 22.54
N ALA A 104 -3.46 7.59 21.56
CA ALA A 104 -4.44 8.67 21.65
C ALA A 104 -5.88 8.24 21.32
N GLY A 105 -6.11 6.96 20.99
CA GLY A 105 -7.44 6.46 20.61
C GLY A 105 -7.96 7.08 19.29
N ILE A 106 -7.05 7.36 18.34
CA ILE A 106 -7.39 7.98 17.05
C ILE A 106 -7.43 6.89 15.97
N PRO A 107 -8.46 6.87 15.09
CA PRO A 107 -8.49 6.00 13.93
C PRO A 107 -7.22 6.12 13.07
N TYR A 108 -6.64 4.99 12.70
CA TYR A 108 -5.35 4.95 12.02
C TYR A 108 -5.37 4.08 10.77
N VAL A 109 -4.70 4.56 9.72
CA VAL A 109 -4.46 3.83 8.47
C VAL A 109 -2.99 3.93 8.10
N ASP A 110 -2.40 2.87 7.52
CA ASP A 110 -1.15 2.98 6.77
C ASP A 110 -1.24 2.35 5.39
N VAL A 111 -0.41 2.84 4.45
CA VAL A 111 -0.40 2.39 3.06
C VAL A 111 0.92 1.73 2.64
N THR A 112 1.94 1.77 3.49
CA THR A 112 3.30 1.36 3.16
C THR A 112 3.88 0.42 4.19
N ARG A 113 3.69 -0.89 3.96
CA ARG A 113 4.38 -1.89 4.78
C ARG A 113 4.68 -3.14 3.96
N TRP A 114 5.87 -3.67 4.10
CA TRP A 114 6.20 -5.03 3.67
C TRP A 114 5.94 -6.01 4.82
N THR A 115 5.94 -7.30 4.56
CA THR A 115 5.47 -8.35 5.47
C THR A 115 6.01 -8.22 6.90
N SER A 116 7.32 -8.10 7.10
CA SER A 116 7.89 -8.01 8.46
C SER A 116 7.47 -6.74 9.21
N ARG A 117 7.16 -5.65 8.50
CA ARG A 117 6.66 -4.42 9.12
C ARG A 117 5.18 -4.49 9.43
N VAL A 118 4.39 -5.16 8.59
CA VAL A 118 2.97 -5.44 8.90
C VAL A 118 2.88 -6.31 10.15
N THR A 119 3.67 -7.38 10.24
CA THR A 119 3.74 -8.25 11.42
C THR A 119 4.09 -7.48 12.68
N ARG A 120 5.12 -6.61 12.60
CA ARG A 120 5.53 -5.76 13.71
C ARG A 120 4.44 -4.76 14.11
N ALA A 121 3.80 -4.11 13.13
CA ALA A 121 2.72 -3.16 13.38
C ALA A 121 1.50 -3.83 14.01
N LEU A 122 1.11 -5.01 13.52
CA LEU A 122 0.04 -5.82 14.10
C LEU A 122 0.34 -6.17 15.57
N THR A 123 1.55 -6.67 15.84
CA THR A 123 1.98 -6.99 17.21
C THR A 123 1.94 -5.77 18.11
N LEU A 124 2.50 -4.66 17.65
CA LEU A 124 2.53 -3.41 18.41
C LEU A 124 1.13 -2.87 18.68
N ALA A 125 0.28 -2.77 17.65
CA ALA A 125 -1.08 -2.28 17.80
C ALA A 125 -1.89 -3.16 18.77
N THR A 126 -1.76 -4.49 18.65
CA THR A 126 -2.43 -5.44 19.55
C THR A 126 -1.99 -5.25 21.02
N LEU A 127 -0.68 -5.05 21.25
CA LEU A 127 -0.16 -4.81 22.62
C LEU A 127 -0.63 -3.47 23.20
N LEU A 128 -0.80 -2.45 22.36
CA LEU A 128 -1.30 -1.13 22.76
C LEU A 128 -2.83 -1.11 23.00
N ARG A 129 -3.55 -2.18 22.63
CA ARG A 129 -5.00 -2.32 22.81
C ARG A 129 -5.76 -1.12 22.25
N PRO A 130 -5.87 -0.98 20.92
CA PRO A 130 -6.48 0.17 20.30
C PRO A 130 -7.92 0.36 20.75
N THR A 131 -8.28 1.59 21.11
CA THR A 131 -9.65 2.00 21.45
C THR A 131 -10.38 2.62 20.25
N ALA A 132 -9.71 2.67 19.10
CA ALA A 132 -10.24 3.12 17.81
C ALA A 132 -9.87 2.12 16.71
N PRO A 133 -10.52 2.18 15.53
CA PRO A 133 -10.17 1.33 14.39
C PRO A 133 -8.74 1.58 13.86
N VAL A 134 -8.04 0.50 13.52
CA VAL A 134 -6.70 0.52 12.92
C VAL A 134 -6.73 -0.33 11.66
N SER A 135 -6.47 0.25 10.49
CA SER A 135 -6.35 -0.47 9.22
C SER A 135 -4.90 -0.50 8.77
N LEU A 136 -4.31 -1.68 8.66
CA LEU A 136 -2.93 -1.86 8.27
C LEU A 136 -2.80 -2.28 6.81
N SER A 137 -1.78 -1.74 6.13
CA SER A 137 -1.41 -2.09 4.75
C SER A 137 -2.47 -1.76 3.69
N SER A 138 -3.16 -0.60 3.82
CA SER A 138 -4.21 -0.16 2.91
C SER A 138 -3.65 0.59 1.68
N GLY A 139 -2.63 0.03 1.03
CA GLY A 139 -2.05 0.56 -0.21
C GLY A 139 -2.53 -0.16 -1.48
N TRP A 140 -1.72 -0.14 -2.55
CA TRP A 140 -2.04 -0.93 -3.74
C TRP A 140 -1.73 -2.42 -3.52
N MET A 141 -0.55 -2.75 -2.96
CA MET A 141 -0.22 -4.08 -2.43
C MET A 141 -0.70 -4.16 -0.98
N GLY A 142 -1.35 -5.25 -0.60
CA GLY A 142 -1.95 -5.43 0.72
C GLY A 142 -3.27 -4.69 0.94
N GLY A 143 -3.62 -3.77 0.07
CA GLY A 143 -4.88 -3.00 0.10
C GLY A 143 -5.78 -3.35 -1.08
N VAL A 144 -5.57 -2.67 -2.22
CA VAL A 144 -6.39 -2.88 -3.43
C VAL A 144 -6.33 -4.33 -3.91
N THR A 145 -5.14 -4.93 -3.96
CA THR A 145 -4.97 -6.35 -4.31
C THR A 145 -5.79 -7.27 -3.41
N ASN A 146 -5.81 -6.97 -2.11
CA ASN A 146 -6.51 -7.79 -1.12
C ASN A 146 -8.03 -7.65 -1.23
N ILE A 147 -8.54 -6.44 -1.43
CA ILE A 147 -9.98 -6.19 -1.63
C ILE A 147 -10.47 -6.93 -2.87
N VAL A 148 -9.74 -6.86 -3.99
CA VAL A 148 -10.10 -7.57 -5.21
C VAL A 148 -10.02 -9.09 -5.02
N ALA A 149 -8.99 -9.60 -4.34
CA ALA A 149 -8.90 -11.02 -4.01
C ALA A 149 -10.05 -11.48 -3.11
N ALA A 150 -10.47 -10.68 -2.14
CA ALA A 150 -11.61 -10.98 -1.29
C ALA A 150 -12.94 -11.07 -2.08
N ALA A 151 -13.17 -10.16 -3.04
CA ALA A 151 -14.32 -10.23 -3.92
C ALA A 151 -14.32 -11.51 -4.76
N LEU A 152 -13.19 -11.86 -5.38
CA LEU A 152 -13.07 -13.09 -6.14
C LEU A 152 -13.23 -14.34 -5.27
N ALA A 153 -12.74 -14.30 -4.02
CA ALA A 153 -12.89 -15.40 -3.08
C ALA A 153 -14.36 -15.64 -2.69
N GLN A 154 -15.15 -14.57 -2.55
CA GLN A 154 -16.60 -14.70 -2.36
C GLN A 154 -17.27 -15.38 -3.55
N ASP A 155 -16.89 -15.03 -4.79
CA ASP A 155 -17.46 -15.61 -6.02
C ASP A 155 -17.18 -17.12 -6.15
N VAL A 156 -16.10 -17.63 -5.54
CA VAL A 156 -15.71 -19.06 -5.62
C VAL A 156 -15.92 -19.83 -4.30
N GLY A 157 -16.56 -19.20 -3.31
CA GLY A 157 -16.87 -19.82 -2.02
C GLY A 157 -15.64 -20.06 -1.12
N GLY A 158 -14.59 -19.27 -1.30
CA GLY A 158 -13.34 -19.31 -0.53
C GLY A 158 -12.12 -19.07 -1.39
N GLY A 159 -10.97 -18.83 -0.77
CA GLY A 159 -9.72 -18.54 -1.47
C GLY A 159 -8.63 -19.56 -1.13
N ASP A 160 -8.77 -20.84 -1.52
CA ASP A 160 -7.79 -21.88 -1.21
C ASP A 160 -6.38 -21.54 -1.70
N LYS A 161 -6.32 -20.93 -2.91
CA LYS A 161 -5.07 -20.48 -3.50
C LYS A 161 -5.27 -19.13 -4.20
N ILE A 162 -4.38 -18.19 -3.88
CA ILE A 162 -4.36 -16.83 -4.43
C ILE A 162 -3.00 -16.57 -5.05
N ASP A 163 -2.98 -16.25 -6.35
CA ASP A 163 -1.79 -15.85 -7.09
C ASP A 163 -1.98 -14.39 -7.55
N VAL A 164 -1.08 -13.50 -7.13
CA VAL A 164 -1.02 -12.09 -7.56
C VAL A 164 0.19 -11.91 -8.48
N ALA A 165 -0.02 -11.35 -9.66
CA ALA A 165 1.03 -11.05 -10.61
C ALA A 165 0.99 -9.57 -11.00
N ILE A 166 2.09 -8.87 -10.81
CA ILE A 166 2.24 -7.43 -11.01
C ILE A 166 3.13 -7.18 -12.22
N ARG A 167 2.67 -6.35 -13.14
CA ARG A 167 3.47 -5.76 -14.20
C ARG A 167 3.76 -4.30 -13.83
N TYR A 168 4.99 -4.07 -13.37
CA TYR A 168 5.45 -2.75 -12.98
C TYR A 168 5.94 -1.97 -14.21
N ASP A 169 5.37 -0.81 -14.47
CA ASP A 169 5.86 0.06 -15.53
C ASP A 169 7.16 0.75 -15.09
N ILE A 170 8.22 0.58 -15.87
CA ILE A 170 9.53 1.21 -15.58
C ILE A 170 9.49 2.74 -15.64
N ASN A 171 8.47 3.32 -16.29
CA ASN A 171 8.25 4.75 -16.35
C ASN A 171 7.38 5.27 -15.20
N ASP A 172 6.83 4.38 -14.38
CA ASP A 172 5.97 4.78 -13.26
C ASP A 172 6.79 5.42 -12.13
N GLN A 173 6.16 6.37 -11.43
CA GLN A 173 6.81 7.10 -10.36
C GLN A 173 6.99 6.21 -9.13
N ALA A 174 8.24 5.99 -8.75
CA ALA A 174 8.58 5.31 -7.52
C ALA A 174 8.80 6.33 -6.38
N GLY A 175 8.14 6.16 -5.26
CA GLY A 175 8.41 6.93 -4.05
C GLY A 175 9.73 6.50 -3.37
N ALA A 176 10.18 7.28 -2.39
CA ALA A 176 11.40 6.99 -1.62
C ALA A 176 11.37 5.59 -0.96
N ASP A 177 10.20 5.13 -0.57
CA ASP A 177 10.01 3.81 0.08
C ASP A 177 10.27 2.63 -0.87
N SER A 178 10.16 2.82 -2.18
CA SER A 178 10.53 1.81 -3.18
C SER A 178 12.01 1.44 -3.10
N VAL A 179 12.84 2.36 -2.63
CA VAL A 179 14.27 2.14 -2.42
C VAL A 179 14.53 1.18 -1.26
N ASP A 180 13.85 1.38 -0.13
CA ASP A 180 13.97 0.50 1.04
C ASP A 180 13.47 -0.91 0.74
N PHE A 181 12.43 -1.02 -0.10
CA PHE A 181 11.95 -2.29 -0.60
C PHE A 181 13.03 -3.07 -1.37
N MET A 182 13.83 -2.39 -2.18
CA MET A 182 14.90 -3.01 -2.96
C MET A 182 16.02 -3.57 -2.09
N ASP A 183 16.32 -2.92 -0.97
CA ASP A 183 17.31 -3.40 -0.03
C ASP A 183 16.91 -4.74 0.62
N ARG A 184 15.64 -5.12 0.54
CA ARG A 184 15.11 -6.38 1.07
C ARG A 184 15.11 -7.54 0.08
N LEU A 185 15.40 -7.31 -1.21
CA LEU A 185 15.42 -8.38 -2.23
C LEU A 185 16.47 -9.48 -1.96
N GLY A 186 17.35 -9.28 -0.98
CA GLY A 186 18.31 -10.30 -0.50
C GLY A 186 17.82 -11.13 0.68
N LEU A 187 16.69 -10.78 1.31
CA LEU A 187 16.20 -11.43 2.53
C LEU A 187 15.17 -12.50 2.20
N ASP A 188 15.35 -13.69 2.77
CA ASP A 188 14.37 -14.76 2.69
C ASP A 188 13.12 -14.37 3.53
N PHE A 189 11.94 -14.84 3.14
CA PHE A 189 10.69 -14.54 3.84
C PHE A 189 9.76 -15.74 3.89
N GLU A 190 8.83 -15.72 4.84
CA GLU A 190 7.86 -16.80 5.03
C GLU A 190 6.60 -16.57 4.20
N VAL A 191 6.06 -17.67 3.66
CA VAL A 191 4.77 -17.72 2.95
C VAL A 191 4.00 -18.96 3.38
N ARG A 192 2.70 -19.02 3.09
CA ARG A 192 1.93 -20.25 3.17
C ARG A 192 1.88 -20.99 1.84
N LYS A 193 2.13 -22.32 1.91
CA LYS A 193 1.98 -23.26 0.79
C LYS A 193 1.23 -24.50 1.27
N GLY A 194 0.05 -24.74 0.72
CA GLY A 194 -0.78 -25.89 1.13
C GLY A 194 -1.11 -25.90 2.63
N GLY A 195 -1.33 -24.73 3.23
CA GLY A 195 -1.63 -24.59 4.66
C GLY A 195 -0.39 -24.59 5.58
N GLN A 196 0.80 -24.87 5.06
CA GLN A 196 2.04 -24.94 5.85
C GLN A 196 2.92 -23.71 5.62
N ALA A 197 3.66 -23.31 6.67
CA ALA A 197 4.68 -22.28 6.55
C ALA A 197 5.86 -22.78 5.72
N ALA A 198 6.37 -21.94 4.83
CA ALA A 198 7.54 -22.24 4.00
C ALA A 198 8.38 -20.98 3.80
N VAL A 199 9.70 -21.11 4.05
CA VAL A 199 10.63 -20.02 3.78
C VAL A 199 10.99 -20.04 2.29
N VAL A 200 10.91 -18.89 1.64
CA VAL A 200 11.17 -18.71 0.22
C VAL A 200 12.12 -17.55 -0.02
N ARG A 201 12.76 -17.56 -1.19
CA ARG A 201 13.68 -16.50 -1.60
C ARG A 201 12.98 -15.53 -2.55
N PRO A 202 13.22 -14.21 -2.42
CA PRO A 202 12.81 -13.24 -3.43
C PRO A 202 13.40 -13.55 -4.79
N LEU A 203 12.73 -13.09 -5.84
CA LEU A 203 13.14 -13.22 -7.23
C LEU A 203 13.38 -14.69 -7.67
N THR A 204 12.67 -15.64 -7.03
CA THR A 204 12.58 -17.05 -7.44
C THR A 204 11.23 -17.38 -8.02
N ASP A 205 11.00 -18.66 -8.37
CA ASP A 205 9.71 -19.16 -8.87
C ASP A 205 9.19 -18.29 -10.03
N THR A 206 10.06 -18.11 -11.04
CA THR A 206 9.75 -17.32 -12.22
C THR A 206 8.68 -17.97 -13.07
N ARG A 207 7.73 -17.14 -13.57
CA ARG A 207 6.66 -17.57 -14.45
C ARG A 207 6.45 -16.56 -15.56
N TRP A 208 5.87 -17.04 -16.66
CA TRP A 208 5.27 -16.17 -17.67
C TRP A 208 3.79 -16.08 -17.40
N VAL A 209 3.28 -14.84 -17.26
CA VAL A 209 1.88 -14.55 -16.99
C VAL A 209 1.40 -13.51 -18.01
N ASP A 210 0.20 -13.70 -18.56
CA ASP A 210 -0.46 -12.66 -19.33
C ASP A 210 -1.12 -11.67 -18.37
N ILE A 211 -0.75 -10.41 -18.44
CA ILE A 211 -1.27 -9.33 -17.60
C ILE A 211 -1.70 -8.20 -18.52
N ALA A 212 -3.00 -7.95 -18.62
CA ALA A 212 -3.59 -6.94 -19.51
C ALA A 212 -3.12 -7.08 -20.98
N GLY A 213 -3.08 -8.31 -21.52
CA GLY A 213 -2.61 -8.60 -22.89
C GLY A 213 -1.10 -8.58 -23.09
N HIS A 214 -0.33 -8.42 -22.00
CA HIS A 214 1.12 -8.41 -22.06
C HIS A 214 1.71 -9.68 -21.42
N ARG A 215 2.39 -10.50 -22.22
CA ARG A 215 3.15 -11.64 -21.71
C ARG A 215 4.36 -11.18 -20.91
N THR A 216 4.24 -11.22 -19.58
CA THR A 216 5.21 -10.67 -18.63
C THR A 216 5.92 -11.78 -17.86
N LYS A 217 7.25 -11.72 -17.79
CA LYS A 217 8.04 -12.59 -16.94
C LYS A 217 8.02 -12.01 -15.52
N VAL A 218 7.51 -12.79 -14.56
CA VAL A 218 7.36 -12.37 -13.16
C VAL A 218 8.12 -13.30 -12.23
N ALA A 219 8.58 -12.78 -11.10
CA ALA A 219 9.30 -13.52 -10.07
C ALA A 219 8.76 -13.16 -8.68
N ARG A 220 8.90 -14.07 -7.74
CA ARG A 220 8.39 -13.96 -6.37
C ARG A 220 8.91 -12.73 -5.65
N LEU A 221 8.03 -12.12 -4.88
CA LEU A 221 8.30 -10.90 -4.12
C LEU A 221 7.73 -11.01 -2.69
N ASP A 222 8.40 -10.37 -1.70
CA ASP A 222 7.86 -10.22 -0.34
C ASP A 222 6.81 -9.09 -0.33
N THR A 223 5.55 -9.44 -0.06
CA THR A 223 4.44 -8.47 -0.02
C THR A 223 3.43 -8.84 1.08
N PRO A 224 2.69 -7.85 1.59
CA PRO A 224 1.74 -8.05 2.69
C PRO A 224 0.68 -9.12 2.44
N GLU A 225 0.23 -9.28 1.21
CA GLU A 225 -0.80 -10.25 0.80
C GLU A 225 -0.50 -11.66 1.29
N GLN A 226 0.77 -12.05 1.22
CA GLN A 226 1.23 -13.40 1.58
C GLN A 226 1.17 -13.67 3.08
N PHE A 227 1.08 -12.61 3.88
CA PHE A 227 0.89 -12.68 5.33
C PHE A 227 -0.58 -12.50 5.72
N THR A 228 -1.28 -11.48 5.18
CA THR A 228 -2.61 -11.10 5.66
C THR A 228 -3.71 -12.02 5.13
N MET A 229 -3.73 -12.35 3.83
CA MET A 229 -4.80 -13.19 3.25
C MET A 229 -4.88 -14.62 3.86
N PRO A 230 -3.78 -15.29 4.24
CA PRO A 230 -3.89 -16.54 4.99
C PRO A 230 -4.58 -16.40 6.34
N LEU A 231 -4.44 -15.23 7.00
CA LEU A 231 -5.05 -14.96 8.30
C LEU A 231 -6.53 -14.56 8.17
N THR A 232 -6.87 -13.77 7.16
CA THR A 232 -8.18 -13.13 7.02
C THR A 232 -9.13 -13.91 6.12
N LEU A 233 -8.62 -14.50 5.03
CA LEU A 233 -9.40 -15.27 4.06
C LEU A 233 -9.24 -16.78 4.22
N GLY A 234 -8.40 -17.24 5.17
CA GLY A 234 -8.10 -18.67 5.35
C GLY A 234 -7.34 -19.29 4.18
N ALA A 235 -6.69 -18.49 3.33
CA ALA A 235 -6.02 -18.96 2.13
C ALA A 235 -4.88 -19.94 2.45
N GLY A 236 -4.96 -21.16 1.94
CA GLY A 236 -3.93 -22.18 2.14
C GLY A 236 -2.64 -21.90 1.39
N SER A 237 -2.70 -21.11 0.31
CA SER A 237 -1.51 -20.70 -0.45
C SER A 237 -1.71 -19.30 -1.03
N VAL A 238 -0.79 -18.39 -0.72
CA VAL A 238 -0.75 -17.05 -1.33
C VAL A 238 0.61 -16.80 -1.92
N SER A 239 0.66 -16.25 -3.12
CA SER A 239 1.92 -15.85 -3.74
C SER A 239 1.78 -14.58 -4.55
N THR A 240 2.72 -13.66 -4.34
CA THR A 240 2.85 -12.44 -5.16
C THR A 240 4.13 -12.51 -5.99
N ARG A 241 4.02 -12.10 -7.25
CA ARG A 241 5.13 -12.00 -8.19
C ARG A 241 5.11 -10.67 -8.89
N ILE A 242 6.28 -10.16 -9.22
CA ILE A 242 6.45 -8.92 -9.96
C ILE A 242 7.36 -9.12 -11.17
N GLY A 243 7.06 -8.43 -12.25
CA GLY A 243 7.92 -8.26 -13.41
C GLY A 243 7.81 -6.83 -13.94
N PHE A 244 8.81 -6.38 -14.66
CA PHE A 244 8.78 -5.06 -15.28
C PHE A 244 8.03 -5.09 -16.61
N SER A 245 7.57 -3.92 -17.06
CA SER A 245 7.05 -3.71 -18.41
C SER A 245 8.06 -4.11 -19.50
N SER A 246 9.37 -4.05 -19.20
CA SER A 246 10.44 -4.61 -20.00
C SER A 246 10.88 -5.99 -19.45
N ASN A 247 10.67 -7.03 -20.24
CA ASN A 247 11.16 -8.39 -19.89
C ASN A 247 12.69 -8.46 -19.83
N ALA A 248 13.41 -7.61 -20.57
CA ALA A 248 14.86 -7.48 -20.50
C ALA A 248 15.28 -6.95 -19.12
N SER A 249 14.59 -5.93 -18.59
CA SER A 249 14.85 -5.38 -17.25
C SER A 249 14.59 -6.43 -16.18
N THR A 250 13.50 -7.20 -16.28
CA THR A 250 13.23 -8.33 -15.37
C THR A 250 14.34 -9.36 -15.45
N THR A 251 14.81 -9.70 -16.64
CA THR A 251 15.89 -10.68 -16.81
C THR A 251 17.22 -10.17 -16.24
N ALA A 252 17.56 -8.90 -16.42
CA ALA A 252 18.75 -8.29 -15.83
C ALA A 252 18.67 -8.30 -14.28
N LEU A 253 17.51 -8.01 -13.70
CA LEU A 253 17.30 -8.13 -12.24
C LEU A 253 17.53 -9.56 -11.74
N LEU A 254 17.03 -10.57 -12.46
CA LEU A 254 17.21 -11.97 -12.12
C LEU A 254 18.68 -12.41 -12.26
N ALA A 255 19.40 -11.90 -13.26
CA ALA A 255 20.83 -12.13 -13.41
C ALA A 255 21.63 -11.49 -12.27
N ALA A 256 21.34 -10.25 -11.91
CA ALA A 256 21.96 -9.57 -10.76
C ALA A 256 21.73 -10.35 -9.45
N ARG A 257 20.52 -10.92 -9.26
CA ARG A 257 20.26 -11.83 -8.15
C ARG A 257 21.12 -13.10 -8.22
N ALA A 258 21.23 -13.73 -9.40
CA ALA A 258 21.96 -14.98 -9.57
C ALA A 258 23.44 -14.85 -9.22
N VAL A 259 24.05 -13.70 -9.50
CA VAL A 259 25.44 -13.38 -9.10
C VAL A 259 25.56 -12.89 -7.65
N GLY A 260 24.49 -12.91 -6.88
CA GLY A 260 24.50 -12.62 -5.44
C GLY A 260 24.49 -11.12 -5.06
N LEU A 261 24.22 -10.21 -6.03
CA LEU A 261 24.27 -8.75 -5.78
C LEU A 261 23.43 -8.32 -4.58
N PHE A 262 22.24 -8.91 -4.37
CA PHE A 262 21.35 -8.56 -3.26
C PHE A 262 21.73 -9.20 -1.93
N ARG A 263 22.52 -10.27 -1.94
CA ARG A 263 22.97 -10.97 -0.71
C ARG A 263 24.34 -10.48 -0.25
N TRP A 264 25.30 -10.47 -1.14
CA TRP A 264 26.69 -10.09 -0.85
C TRP A 264 26.87 -8.56 -0.89
N GLY A 265 26.12 -7.91 -1.76
CA GLY A 265 26.04 -6.46 -1.85
C GLY A 265 25.03 -5.82 -0.89
N SER A 266 24.63 -6.47 0.21
CA SER A 266 23.66 -5.94 1.17
C SER A 266 24.20 -4.77 2.02
N GLY A 267 25.54 -4.60 2.07
CA GLY A 267 26.17 -3.49 2.79
C GLY A 267 25.81 -2.12 2.23
N ALA A 268 25.83 -1.09 3.09
CA ALA A 268 25.47 0.30 2.75
C ALA A 268 26.29 0.87 1.58
N ARG A 269 27.54 0.47 1.41
CA ARG A 269 28.42 0.86 0.28
C ARG A 269 27.87 0.47 -1.09
N TRP A 270 27.06 -0.58 -1.17
CA TRP A 270 26.47 -1.09 -2.42
C TRP A 270 25.06 -0.56 -2.67
N ALA A 271 24.49 0.18 -1.72
CA ALA A 271 23.14 0.74 -1.83
C ALA A 271 22.96 1.60 -3.10
N PRO A 272 23.90 2.49 -3.50
CA PRO A 272 23.77 3.26 -4.74
C PRO A 272 23.68 2.36 -5.99
N LEU A 273 24.45 1.29 -6.05
CA LEU A 273 24.43 0.35 -7.18
C LEU A 273 23.10 -0.43 -7.23
N ARG A 274 22.60 -0.93 -6.09
CA ARG A 274 21.29 -1.60 -6.04
C ARG A 274 20.17 -0.65 -6.47
N ARG A 275 20.23 0.58 -6.03
CA ARG A 275 19.24 1.63 -6.34
C ARG A 275 19.24 2.00 -7.81
N SER A 276 20.40 2.08 -8.47
CA SER A 276 20.50 2.43 -9.89
C SER A 276 19.83 1.40 -10.83
N PHE A 277 19.71 0.14 -10.40
CA PHE A 277 19.05 -0.90 -11.19
C PHE A 277 17.52 -0.78 -11.23
N LEU A 278 16.92 -0.10 -10.29
CA LEU A 278 15.49 -0.21 -10.02
C LEU A 278 14.81 1.14 -9.75
N TYR A 279 15.56 2.19 -9.48
CA TYR A 279 15.00 3.52 -9.26
C TYR A 279 14.96 4.31 -10.56
N SER A 280 13.75 4.52 -11.06
CA SER A 280 13.47 5.55 -12.05
C SER A 280 12.61 6.63 -11.38
N PRO A 281 12.97 7.91 -11.45
CA PRO A 281 12.10 8.97 -10.96
C PRO A 281 10.76 9.02 -11.71
N GLY A 282 10.65 8.33 -12.84
CA GLY A 282 9.44 8.15 -13.64
C GLY A 282 8.72 9.44 -14.00
N SER A 283 8.05 9.43 -15.13
CA SER A 283 7.17 10.53 -15.57
C SER A 283 5.68 10.18 -15.41
N GLY A 284 5.38 8.97 -15.02
CA GLY A 284 4.06 8.35 -14.92
C GLY A 284 3.96 7.11 -15.80
N GLY A 285 3.22 6.11 -15.34
CA GLY A 285 3.02 4.84 -16.02
C GLY A 285 1.69 4.22 -15.62
N THR A 286 1.34 3.09 -16.24
CA THR A 286 0.13 2.34 -15.93
C THR A 286 0.45 1.21 -14.96
N ALA A 287 -0.29 1.11 -13.86
CA ALA A 287 -0.23 -0.05 -12.99
C ALA A 287 -1.11 -1.17 -13.54
N HIS A 288 -0.53 -2.37 -13.72
CA HIS A 288 -1.28 -3.57 -14.12
C HIS A 288 -1.07 -4.69 -13.12
N ILE A 289 -2.17 -5.29 -12.65
CA ILE A 289 -2.15 -6.39 -11.69
C ILE A 289 -3.12 -7.46 -12.16
N ARG A 290 -2.70 -8.70 -12.17
CA ARG A 290 -3.56 -9.87 -12.33
C ARG A 290 -3.67 -10.62 -11.02
N ILE A 291 -4.89 -11.00 -10.65
CA ILE A 291 -5.19 -11.78 -9.46
C ILE A 291 -5.99 -13.00 -9.89
N ASP A 292 -5.47 -14.18 -9.58
CA ASP A 292 -6.15 -15.45 -9.79
C ASP A 292 -6.50 -16.05 -8.43
N VAL A 293 -7.77 -16.33 -8.19
CA VAL A 293 -8.28 -16.96 -6.96
C VAL A 293 -8.93 -18.28 -7.31
N LYS A 294 -8.44 -19.35 -6.69
CA LYS A 294 -9.02 -20.69 -6.78
C LYS A 294 -9.68 -21.05 -5.45
N GLY A 295 -10.93 -21.45 -5.52
CA GLY A 295 -11.72 -21.94 -4.39
C GLY A 295 -12.57 -23.15 -4.78
N PRO A 296 -13.47 -23.60 -3.91
CA PRO A 296 -14.33 -24.78 -4.13
C PRO A 296 -15.16 -24.71 -5.41
N ALA A 297 -15.69 -23.53 -5.77
CA ALA A 297 -16.53 -23.35 -6.97
C ALA A 297 -15.73 -23.07 -8.26
N GLY A 298 -14.41 -23.22 -8.24
CA GLY A 298 -13.56 -23.05 -9.42
C GLY A 298 -12.50 -21.97 -9.28
N THR A 299 -12.19 -21.32 -10.40
CA THR A 299 -11.18 -20.23 -10.43
C THR A 299 -11.82 -18.96 -10.98
N ARG A 300 -11.47 -17.82 -10.40
CA ARG A 300 -11.80 -16.49 -10.91
C ARG A 300 -10.54 -15.69 -11.09
N THR A 301 -10.54 -14.86 -12.12
CA THR A 301 -9.43 -13.96 -12.45
C THR A 301 -9.92 -12.51 -12.47
N ALA A 302 -9.15 -11.59 -11.95
CA ALA A 302 -9.30 -10.16 -12.19
C ALA A 302 -8.01 -9.56 -12.72
N VAL A 303 -8.15 -8.63 -13.66
CA VAL A 303 -7.05 -7.80 -14.16
C VAL A 303 -7.38 -6.34 -13.84
N ILE A 304 -6.57 -5.74 -12.99
CA ILE A 304 -6.68 -4.35 -12.58
C ILE A 304 -5.74 -3.53 -13.47
N SER A 305 -6.23 -2.42 -13.98
CA SER A 305 -5.43 -1.44 -14.74
C SER A 305 -5.74 -0.04 -14.26
N ASP A 306 -4.72 0.67 -13.78
CA ASP A 306 -4.82 2.07 -13.40
C ASP A 306 -3.90 2.92 -14.30
N PRO A 307 -4.46 3.75 -15.19
CA PRO A 307 -3.66 4.58 -16.10
C PRO A 307 -2.87 5.69 -15.38
N GLN A 308 -3.21 5.99 -14.12
CA GLN A 308 -2.51 6.97 -13.30
C GLN A 308 -1.38 6.36 -12.46
N GLY A 309 -1.16 5.04 -12.57
CA GLY A 309 -0.04 4.34 -11.98
C GLY A 309 -0.22 3.92 -10.51
N GLN A 310 0.83 3.34 -9.98
CA GLN A 310 0.82 2.74 -8.64
C GLN A 310 0.59 3.76 -7.51
N ALA A 311 1.05 5.00 -7.67
CA ALA A 311 0.89 6.03 -6.64
C ALA A 311 -0.59 6.41 -6.46
N HIS A 312 -1.32 6.52 -7.57
CA HIS A 312 -2.77 6.75 -7.54
C HIS A 312 -3.51 5.54 -6.96
N LEU A 313 -3.18 4.34 -7.40
CA LEU A 313 -3.78 3.11 -6.88
C LEU A 313 -3.53 2.93 -5.37
N THR A 314 -2.33 3.33 -4.89
CA THR A 314 -2.01 3.35 -3.45
C THR A 314 -2.84 4.40 -2.71
N ALA A 315 -3.01 5.57 -3.30
CA ALA A 315 -3.83 6.64 -2.72
C ALA A 315 -5.30 6.24 -2.61
N LEU A 316 -5.84 5.52 -3.62
CA LEU A 316 -7.20 4.96 -3.57
C LEU A 316 -7.33 3.92 -2.45
N GLY A 317 -6.35 3.02 -2.30
CA GLY A 317 -6.31 2.10 -1.15
C GLY A 317 -6.34 2.84 0.18
N GLY A 318 -5.54 3.89 0.32
CA GLY A 318 -5.52 4.75 1.51
C GLY A 318 -6.85 5.47 1.76
N LEU A 319 -7.49 6.00 0.71
CA LEU A 319 -8.82 6.63 0.81
C LEU A 319 -9.88 5.64 1.29
N MET A 320 -9.91 4.44 0.71
CA MET A 320 -10.82 3.38 1.16
C MET A 320 -10.55 2.97 2.61
N GLY A 321 -9.28 2.90 3.01
CA GLY A 321 -8.89 2.67 4.39
C GLY A 321 -9.42 3.76 5.33
N LEU A 322 -9.29 5.04 4.98
CA LEU A 322 -9.86 6.17 5.75
C LEU A 322 -11.38 6.07 5.86
N ARG A 323 -12.07 5.82 4.75
CA ARG A 323 -13.54 5.62 4.75
C ARG A 323 -13.94 4.46 5.65
N SER A 324 -13.15 3.39 5.66
CA SER A 324 -13.43 2.21 6.50
C SER A 324 -13.27 2.51 7.99
N VAL A 325 -12.18 3.17 8.41
CA VAL A 325 -11.96 3.48 9.83
C VAL A 325 -12.83 4.62 10.35
N LEU A 326 -13.38 5.46 9.46
CA LEU A 326 -14.27 6.58 9.79
C LEU A 326 -15.76 6.23 9.60
N ALA A 327 -16.08 5.03 9.10
CA ALA A 327 -17.48 4.62 8.92
C ALA A 327 -18.17 4.45 10.27
N GLU A 328 -19.43 4.86 10.32
CA GLU A 328 -20.27 4.68 11.51
C GLU A 328 -20.37 3.21 11.92
N GLY A 329 -20.27 2.94 13.20
CA GLY A 329 -20.33 1.57 13.74
C GLY A 329 -19.04 0.76 13.61
N THR A 330 -17.97 1.30 13.03
CA THR A 330 -16.68 0.62 13.02
C THR A 330 -16.09 0.57 14.42
N GLY A 331 -15.97 -0.66 14.96
CA GLY A 331 -15.45 -0.89 16.30
C GLY A 331 -13.92 -0.76 16.40
N PRO A 332 -13.37 -0.68 17.62
CA PRO A 332 -11.94 -0.66 17.85
C PRO A 332 -11.30 -2.00 17.45
N GLY A 333 -10.02 -1.95 17.10
CA GLY A 333 -9.24 -3.14 16.78
C GLY A 333 -8.44 -2.99 15.49
N VAL A 334 -7.63 -4.01 15.20
CA VAL A 334 -6.80 -4.04 13.99
C VAL A 334 -7.51 -4.81 12.90
N THR A 335 -7.61 -4.22 11.72
CA THR A 335 -8.22 -4.81 10.53
C THR A 335 -7.28 -4.71 9.33
N PHE A 336 -7.59 -5.48 8.29
CA PHE A 336 -6.95 -5.41 6.99
C PHE A 336 -7.98 -5.12 5.91
N PRO A 337 -7.59 -4.53 4.76
CA PRO A 337 -8.52 -4.12 3.72
C PRO A 337 -9.45 -5.22 3.18
N GLU A 338 -8.96 -6.46 3.11
CA GLU A 338 -9.75 -7.63 2.69
C GLU A 338 -10.84 -8.06 3.69
N SER A 339 -10.77 -7.54 4.92
CA SER A 339 -11.82 -7.78 5.93
C SER A 339 -13.06 -6.90 5.72
N THR A 340 -13.12 -6.12 4.62
CA THR A 340 -14.31 -5.34 4.29
C THR A 340 -15.54 -6.25 4.13
N PRO A 341 -16.71 -5.87 4.70
CA PRO A 341 -17.91 -6.71 4.59
C PRO A 341 -18.48 -6.75 3.16
N ASP A 342 -18.24 -5.73 2.35
CA ASP A 342 -18.71 -5.64 0.96
C ASP A 342 -17.55 -5.29 0.02
N PRO A 343 -16.74 -6.30 -0.37
CA PRO A 343 -15.66 -6.06 -1.32
C PRO A 343 -16.16 -5.68 -2.72
N ALA A 344 -17.36 -6.13 -3.15
CA ALA A 344 -17.90 -5.78 -4.45
C ALA A 344 -18.18 -4.27 -4.58
N SER A 345 -18.73 -3.65 -3.55
CA SER A 345 -18.92 -2.19 -3.50
C SER A 345 -17.56 -1.46 -3.60
N ARG A 346 -16.51 -2.00 -2.98
CA ARG A 346 -15.16 -1.42 -3.08
C ARG A 346 -14.56 -1.51 -4.49
N LEU A 347 -14.91 -2.55 -5.25
CA LEU A 347 -14.51 -2.62 -6.66
C LEU A 347 -15.18 -1.50 -7.48
N ALA A 348 -16.49 -1.32 -7.31
CA ALA A 348 -17.21 -0.24 -7.96
C ALA A 348 -16.66 1.15 -7.59
N GLU A 349 -16.24 1.32 -6.35
CA GLU A 349 -15.56 2.54 -5.89
C GLU A 349 -14.24 2.79 -6.66
N LEU A 350 -13.38 1.77 -6.83
CA LEU A 350 -12.17 1.87 -7.64
C LEU A 350 -12.49 2.24 -9.09
N GLU A 351 -13.49 1.60 -9.68
CA GLU A 351 -13.91 1.87 -11.06
C GLU A 351 -14.42 3.31 -11.22
N SER A 352 -15.10 3.87 -10.22
CA SER A 352 -15.55 5.26 -10.23
C SER A 352 -14.41 6.28 -10.26
N HIS A 353 -13.21 5.88 -9.84
CA HIS A 353 -11.97 6.67 -9.90
C HIS A 353 -11.11 6.39 -11.14
N GLY A 354 -11.66 5.69 -12.15
CA GLY A 354 -10.98 5.45 -13.43
C GLY A 354 -10.09 4.21 -13.47
N VAL A 355 -10.13 3.38 -12.42
CA VAL A 355 -9.49 2.06 -12.45
C VAL A 355 -10.35 1.09 -13.24
N THR A 356 -9.76 0.32 -14.13
CA THR A 356 -10.46 -0.74 -14.87
C THR A 356 -10.23 -2.08 -14.19
N ILE A 357 -11.31 -2.85 -13.95
CA ILE A 357 -11.24 -4.19 -13.34
C ILE A 357 -11.97 -5.18 -14.25
N LEU A 358 -11.21 -5.92 -15.05
CA LEU A 358 -11.77 -6.98 -15.91
C LEU A 358 -11.81 -8.29 -15.12
N ARG A 359 -12.99 -8.91 -15.03
CA ARG A 359 -13.23 -10.17 -14.30
C ARG A 359 -13.63 -11.31 -15.26
N SER A 360 -13.13 -12.53 -15.01
CA SER A 360 -13.44 -13.73 -15.78
C SER A 360 -13.47 -15.00 -14.90
#